data_0a84a7aa255e4767405fb1183b9dc890
#
_entry.id   0a84a7aa255e4767405fb1183b9dc890
#
_cell.length_a   1.000
_cell.length_b   1.000
_cell.length_c   1.000
_cell.angle_alpha   90.00
_cell.angle_beta   90.00
_cell.angle_gamma   90.00
#
_symmetry.space_group_name_H-M   'P 1'
#
loop_
_entity.id
_entity.type
_entity.pdbx_description
1 polymer ?
#
loop_
_entity_poly.entity_id
_entity_poly.type
_entity_poly.pdbx_seq_one_letter_code
_entity_poly.pdbx_strand_id
1 'polypeptide(L)'
;MHFPKADLAVHADGPHLTPAEVLSDPGRAAQRLKAANLPLAAFHVVIGPDADVRAELRAVCRLARVLTVPVVTVPAAPLGADLDAETRRLADWVRVAEGEGVILSVETHSATVTADPAGAVELCRRVPGLGLTLDPTHYLMAPHGELSFDHAYPYIRHVRLRDSGRTPEQFQVRVGQGELEYGRVMTQLERVRYKRALTVDIRDVPDNPFPVEPEVRKLKYLLDSLI
;
A
#
# COMPACT_ATOMS: atom_id res chain seq x y z
N MET A 1 16.21 16.36 -4.39
CA MET A 1 15.03 15.67 -4.99
C MET A 1 13.80 16.08 -4.18
N HIS A 2 12.72 16.48 -4.85
CA HIS A 2 11.51 16.92 -4.16
C HIS A 2 10.36 15.94 -4.43
N PHE A 3 9.85 15.32 -3.35
CA PHE A 3 8.59 14.57 -3.36
C PHE A 3 7.54 15.41 -2.65
N PRO A 4 6.35 15.58 -3.24
CA PRO A 4 5.29 16.38 -2.62
C PRO A 4 4.64 15.68 -1.42
N LYS A 5 4.71 14.36 -1.37
CA LYS A 5 4.12 13.52 -0.32
C LYS A 5 4.95 12.26 -0.07
N ALA A 6 4.75 11.64 1.08
CA ALA A 6 5.31 10.33 1.43
C ALA A 6 4.24 9.38 1.94
N ASP A 7 4.50 8.08 1.86
CA ASP A 7 3.79 7.08 2.66
C ASP A 7 4.48 6.93 4.02
N LEU A 8 3.72 6.61 5.04
CA LEU A 8 4.24 6.34 6.37
C LEU A 8 3.91 4.92 6.80
N ALA A 9 4.94 4.16 7.21
CA ALA A 9 4.77 2.91 7.91
C ALA A 9 4.38 3.17 9.37
N VAL A 10 3.23 2.63 9.78
CA VAL A 10 2.72 2.63 11.15
C VAL A 10 2.61 1.16 11.58
N HIS A 11 3.72 0.61 12.00
CA HIS A 11 3.86 -0.82 12.25
C HIS A 11 4.11 -1.08 13.74
N ALA A 12 3.58 -2.19 14.26
CA ALA A 12 3.71 -2.55 15.67
C ALA A 12 5.17 -2.65 16.14
N ASP A 13 6.06 -3.08 15.27
CA ASP A 13 7.51 -3.21 15.47
C ASP A 13 8.34 -2.21 14.62
N GLY A 14 7.68 -1.21 14.05
CA GLY A 14 8.31 -0.26 13.15
C GLY A 14 9.10 0.84 13.85
N PRO A 15 10.11 1.43 13.16
CA PRO A 15 11.00 2.44 13.74
C PRO A 15 10.38 3.85 13.82
N HIS A 16 9.26 4.10 13.13
CA HIS A 16 8.74 5.46 13.00
C HIS A 16 7.59 5.77 13.95
N LEU A 17 6.52 5.02 13.88
CA LEU A 17 5.30 5.19 14.67
C LEU A 17 4.61 3.84 14.79
N THR A 18 4.12 3.52 15.97
CA THR A 18 3.35 2.28 16.19
C THR A 18 1.87 2.58 16.38
N PRO A 19 0.95 1.66 16.02
CA PRO A 19 -0.47 1.82 16.29
C PRO A 19 -0.78 2.02 17.77
N ALA A 20 -0.05 1.34 18.66
CA ALA A 20 -0.17 1.48 20.11
C ALA A 20 0.21 2.89 20.60
N GLU A 21 1.28 3.50 20.06
CA GLU A 21 1.64 4.90 20.36
C GLU A 21 0.54 5.87 19.90
N VAL A 22 -0.04 5.64 18.71
CA VAL A 22 -1.15 6.45 18.20
C VAL A 22 -2.37 6.34 19.09
N LEU A 23 -2.70 5.14 19.58
CA LEU A 23 -3.82 4.92 20.50
C LEU A 23 -3.58 5.58 21.85
N SER A 24 -2.36 5.47 22.39
CA SER A 24 -1.97 6.00 23.69
C SER A 24 -1.98 7.54 23.71
N ASP A 25 -1.41 8.21 22.70
CA ASP A 25 -1.36 9.68 22.59
C ASP A 25 -1.50 10.16 21.15
N PRO A 26 -2.76 10.25 20.64
CA PRO A 26 -3.01 10.73 19.28
C PRO A 26 -2.54 12.17 19.05
N GLY A 27 -2.57 13.00 20.09
CA GLY A 27 -2.15 14.40 20.03
C GLY A 27 -0.65 14.51 19.74
N ARG A 28 0.16 13.80 20.50
CA ARG A 28 1.62 13.72 20.31
C ARG A 28 1.99 13.15 18.96
N ALA A 29 1.31 12.08 18.52
CA ALA A 29 1.53 11.50 17.21
C ALA A 29 1.27 12.53 16.09
N ALA A 30 0.15 13.24 16.15
CA ALA A 30 -0.19 14.29 15.19
C ALA A 30 0.82 15.44 15.18
N GLN A 31 1.26 15.92 16.36
CA GLN A 31 2.27 16.99 16.48
C GLN A 31 3.60 16.55 15.87
N ARG A 32 4.07 15.33 16.18
CA ARG A 32 5.33 14.78 15.64
C ARG A 32 5.31 14.74 14.11
N LEU A 33 4.22 14.28 13.51
CA LEU A 33 4.09 14.20 12.04
C LEU A 33 3.95 15.58 11.39
N LYS A 34 3.23 16.52 12.02
CA LYS A 34 3.15 17.91 11.54
C LYS A 34 4.50 18.61 11.61
N ALA A 35 5.28 18.38 12.66
CA ALA A 35 6.62 18.95 12.81
C ALA A 35 7.60 18.46 11.74
N ALA A 36 7.40 17.27 11.18
CA ALA A 36 8.19 16.76 10.06
C ALA A 36 7.97 17.55 8.76
N ASN A 37 6.89 18.36 8.70
CA ASN A 37 6.52 19.20 7.55
C ASN A 37 6.53 18.46 6.20
N LEU A 38 6.14 17.19 6.20
CA LEU A 38 6.04 16.34 5.03
C LEU A 38 4.59 15.86 4.89
N PRO A 39 3.85 16.32 3.87
CA PRO A 39 2.52 15.81 3.61
C PRO A 39 2.53 14.30 3.34
N LEU A 40 1.48 13.60 3.78
CA LEU A 40 1.40 12.16 3.67
C LEU A 40 0.34 11.75 2.64
N ALA A 41 0.63 10.69 1.89
CA ALA A 41 -0.25 10.14 0.85
C ALA A 41 -1.07 8.95 1.38
N ALA A 42 -0.44 8.06 2.12
CA ALA A 42 -1.07 6.89 2.73
C ALA A 42 -0.36 6.48 4.03
N PHE A 43 -1.09 5.80 4.90
CA PHE A 43 -0.50 5.01 5.98
C PHE A 43 -0.48 3.53 5.58
N HIS A 44 0.64 2.87 5.79
CA HIS A 44 0.73 1.42 5.77
C HIS A 44 0.76 0.90 7.20
N VAL A 45 -0.25 0.13 7.59
CA VAL A 45 -0.52 -0.18 8.99
C VAL A 45 -0.39 -1.69 9.23
N VAL A 46 0.48 -2.06 10.14
CA VAL A 46 0.59 -3.44 10.65
C VAL A 46 0.36 -3.41 12.15
N ILE A 47 -0.73 -4.02 12.59
CA ILE A 47 -1.14 -4.12 13.99
C ILE A 47 -0.59 -5.42 14.57
N GLY A 48 -0.11 -5.37 15.79
CA GLY A 48 0.44 -6.54 16.49
C GLY A 48 -0.63 -7.57 16.86
N PRO A 49 -0.23 -8.84 17.07
CA PRO A 49 -1.15 -9.94 17.33
C PRO A 49 -1.89 -9.82 18.69
N ASP A 50 -1.26 -9.20 19.68
CA ASP A 50 -1.79 -9.06 21.04
C ASP A 50 -2.51 -7.72 21.27
N ALA A 51 -2.75 -6.94 20.21
CA ALA A 51 -3.32 -5.61 20.29
C ALA A 51 -4.86 -5.63 20.34
N ASP A 52 -5.45 -4.57 20.89
CA ASP A 52 -6.84 -4.23 20.57
C ASP A 52 -6.90 -3.67 19.14
N VAL A 53 -6.96 -4.59 18.19
CA VAL A 53 -6.88 -4.30 16.76
C VAL A 53 -7.90 -3.22 16.35
N ARG A 54 -9.11 -3.27 16.90
CA ARG A 54 -10.17 -2.32 16.53
C ARG A 54 -9.92 -0.93 17.09
N ALA A 55 -9.44 -0.83 18.33
CA ALA A 55 -9.09 0.45 18.94
C ALA A 55 -7.90 1.09 18.26
N GLU A 56 -6.83 0.32 17.99
CA GLU A 56 -5.64 0.81 17.31
C GLU A 56 -5.95 1.25 15.88
N LEU A 57 -6.67 0.46 15.11
CA LEU A 57 -7.07 0.83 13.75
C LEU A 57 -7.89 2.13 13.75
N ARG A 58 -8.85 2.26 14.66
CA ARG A 58 -9.65 3.49 14.78
C ARG A 58 -8.78 4.69 15.11
N ALA A 59 -7.83 4.54 16.03
CA ALA A 59 -6.92 5.62 16.41
C ALA A 59 -6.06 6.07 15.21
N VAL A 60 -5.53 5.12 14.44
CA VAL A 60 -4.75 5.40 13.22
C VAL A 60 -5.63 6.05 12.14
N CYS A 61 -6.85 5.56 11.91
CA CYS A 61 -7.78 6.18 10.95
C CYS A 61 -8.15 7.63 11.37
N ARG A 62 -8.34 7.88 12.66
CA ARG A 62 -8.57 9.23 13.20
C ARG A 62 -7.36 10.13 12.99
N LEU A 63 -6.14 9.62 13.22
CA LEU A 63 -4.91 10.35 12.93
C LEU A 63 -4.80 10.67 11.43
N ALA A 64 -5.11 9.70 10.56
CA ALA A 64 -5.15 9.89 9.10
C ALA A 64 -6.09 11.03 8.71
N ARG A 65 -7.30 11.06 9.26
CA ARG A 65 -8.25 12.17 9.05
C ARG A 65 -7.68 13.52 9.49
N VAL A 66 -7.10 13.60 10.69
CA VAL A 66 -6.52 14.85 11.23
C VAL A 66 -5.37 15.37 10.37
N LEU A 67 -4.64 14.48 9.72
CA LEU A 67 -3.51 14.79 8.83
C LEU A 67 -3.91 14.82 7.34
N THR A 68 -5.20 14.68 7.03
CA THR A 68 -5.73 14.64 5.66
C THR A 68 -5.11 13.52 4.79
N VAL A 69 -4.75 12.41 5.41
CA VAL A 69 -4.27 11.19 4.73
C VAL A 69 -5.48 10.39 4.26
N PRO A 70 -5.68 10.22 2.95
CA PRO A 70 -6.92 9.65 2.43
C PRO A 70 -7.02 8.12 2.52
N VAL A 71 -5.89 7.43 2.62
CA VAL A 71 -5.83 5.96 2.51
C VAL A 71 -5.06 5.36 3.68
N VAL A 72 -5.66 4.35 4.27
CA VAL A 72 -5.01 3.45 5.25
C VAL A 72 -4.92 2.08 4.60
N THR A 73 -3.70 1.59 4.38
CA THR A 73 -3.40 0.28 3.79
C THR A 73 -3.07 -0.70 4.90
N VAL A 74 -3.64 -1.89 4.82
CA VAL A 74 -3.37 -2.99 5.75
C VAL A 74 -2.99 -4.26 4.97
N PRO A 75 -2.24 -5.20 5.55
CA PRO A 75 -2.00 -6.49 4.92
C PRO A 75 -3.30 -7.31 4.88
N ALA A 76 -3.49 -8.06 3.81
CA ALA A 76 -4.49 -9.12 3.75
C ALA A 76 -4.03 -10.34 4.55
N ALA A 77 -4.95 -11.25 4.86
CA ALA A 77 -4.61 -12.50 5.53
C ALA A 77 -3.63 -13.33 4.71
N PRO A 78 -2.79 -14.17 5.36
CA PRO A 78 -1.84 -15.04 4.68
C PRO A 78 -2.50 -15.94 3.62
N LEU A 79 -1.72 -16.31 2.61
CA LEU A 79 -2.17 -17.25 1.58
C LEU A 79 -2.67 -18.55 2.21
N GLY A 80 -3.84 -19.04 1.76
CA GLY A 80 -4.49 -20.22 2.31
C GLY A 80 -5.39 -19.95 3.52
N ALA A 81 -5.49 -18.70 4.00
CA ALA A 81 -6.45 -18.36 5.04
C ALA A 81 -7.91 -18.51 4.56
N ASP A 82 -8.83 -18.71 5.52
CA ASP A 82 -10.27 -18.75 5.25
C ASP A 82 -10.75 -17.39 4.70
N LEU A 83 -11.18 -17.40 3.44
CA LEU A 83 -11.64 -16.20 2.76
C LEU A 83 -12.91 -15.60 3.38
N ASP A 84 -13.78 -16.42 3.96
CA ASP A 84 -14.99 -15.91 4.61
C ASP A 84 -14.65 -15.24 5.95
N ALA A 85 -13.68 -15.77 6.70
CA ALA A 85 -13.16 -15.10 7.89
C ALA A 85 -12.48 -13.78 7.54
N GLU A 86 -11.68 -13.75 6.48
CA GLU A 86 -11.02 -12.54 6.00
C GLU A 86 -12.04 -11.49 5.52
N THR A 87 -13.07 -11.92 4.80
CA THR A 87 -14.17 -11.03 4.38
C THR A 87 -14.85 -10.37 5.57
N ARG A 88 -15.16 -11.14 6.63
CA ARG A 88 -15.76 -10.59 7.87
C ARG A 88 -14.82 -9.62 8.57
N ARG A 89 -13.54 -9.96 8.69
CA ARG A 89 -12.50 -9.11 9.29
C ARG A 89 -12.41 -7.77 8.56
N LEU A 90 -12.26 -7.80 7.25
CA LEU A 90 -12.11 -6.59 6.44
C LEU A 90 -13.41 -5.76 6.37
N ALA A 91 -14.59 -6.39 6.39
CA ALA A 91 -15.85 -5.68 6.47
C ALA A 91 -16.02 -4.90 7.78
N ASP A 92 -15.52 -5.45 8.91
CA ASP A 92 -15.49 -4.72 10.17
C ASP A 92 -14.49 -3.55 10.13
N TRP A 93 -13.32 -3.77 9.56
CA TRP A 93 -12.29 -2.75 9.44
C TRP A 93 -12.66 -1.61 8.48
N VAL A 94 -13.36 -1.91 7.38
CA VAL A 94 -13.90 -0.89 6.46
C VAL A 94 -14.88 0.00 7.22
N ARG A 95 -15.79 -0.57 8.02
CA ARG A 95 -16.71 0.23 8.84
C ARG A 95 -15.99 1.17 9.82
N VAL A 96 -14.88 0.71 10.40
CA VAL A 96 -14.04 1.55 11.27
C VAL A 96 -13.43 2.71 10.49
N ALA A 97 -12.86 2.45 9.31
CA ALA A 97 -12.22 3.45 8.48
C ALA A 97 -13.24 4.47 7.91
N GLU A 98 -14.37 4.00 7.39
CA GLU A 98 -15.45 4.85 6.89
C GLU A 98 -16.02 5.76 7.98
N GLY A 99 -16.16 5.26 9.22
CA GLY A 99 -16.57 6.04 10.37
C GLY A 99 -15.63 7.19 10.72
N GLU A 100 -14.37 7.11 10.31
CA GLU A 100 -13.38 8.19 10.43
C GLU A 100 -13.16 8.96 9.12
N GLY A 101 -13.88 8.61 8.05
CA GLY A 101 -13.81 9.30 6.75
C GLY A 101 -12.57 9.02 5.94
N VAL A 102 -11.92 7.86 6.13
CA VAL A 102 -10.76 7.41 5.37
C VAL A 102 -11.06 6.12 4.61
N ILE A 103 -10.31 5.85 3.56
CA ILE A 103 -10.45 4.65 2.75
C ILE A 103 -9.56 3.57 3.33
N LEU A 104 -10.13 2.38 3.58
CA LEU A 104 -9.34 1.19 3.86
C LEU A 104 -8.96 0.51 2.54
N SER A 105 -7.71 0.12 2.40
CA SER A 105 -7.24 -0.73 1.31
C SER A 105 -6.42 -1.89 1.82
N VAL A 106 -6.40 -2.98 1.07
CA VAL A 106 -5.46 -4.10 1.29
C VAL A 106 -4.37 -4.07 0.25
N GLU A 107 -3.16 -4.42 0.66
CA GLU A 107 -2.02 -4.52 -0.26
C GLU A 107 -2.17 -5.77 -1.13
N THR A 108 -1.86 -5.64 -2.42
CA THR A 108 -1.67 -6.80 -3.30
C THR A 108 -0.31 -7.43 -2.97
N HIS A 109 -0.31 -8.68 -2.52
CA HIS A 109 0.91 -9.30 -2.02
C HIS A 109 0.94 -10.80 -2.29
N SER A 110 2.04 -11.30 -2.84
CA SER A 110 2.22 -12.71 -3.25
C SER A 110 2.09 -13.75 -2.13
N ALA A 111 2.28 -13.35 -0.87
CA ALA A 111 2.15 -14.24 0.29
C ALA A 111 0.77 -14.15 0.99
N THR A 112 -0.21 -13.47 0.42
CA THR A 112 -1.53 -13.25 1.02
C THR A 112 -2.66 -13.73 0.11
N VAL A 113 -3.89 -13.69 0.61
CA VAL A 113 -5.09 -14.03 -0.19
C VAL A 113 -5.32 -13.09 -1.38
N THR A 114 -4.56 -12.00 -1.50
CA THR A 114 -4.56 -11.10 -2.66
C THR A 114 -3.48 -11.44 -3.69
N ALA A 115 -2.77 -12.56 -3.55
CA ALA A 115 -1.75 -13.01 -4.49
C ALA A 115 -2.30 -13.25 -5.90
N ASP A 116 -3.52 -13.78 -6.00
CA ASP A 116 -4.25 -13.89 -7.26
C ASP A 116 -5.06 -12.61 -7.52
N PRO A 117 -4.90 -11.96 -8.69
CA PRO A 117 -5.65 -10.77 -9.03
C PRO A 117 -7.18 -10.97 -9.01
N ALA A 118 -7.68 -12.14 -9.43
CA ALA A 118 -9.11 -12.45 -9.39
C ALA A 118 -9.62 -12.60 -7.95
N GLY A 119 -8.83 -13.23 -7.08
CA GLY A 119 -9.12 -13.34 -5.64
C GLY A 119 -9.16 -11.98 -4.96
N ALA A 120 -8.22 -11.09 -5.28
CA ALA A 120 -8.21 -9.72 -4.76
C ALA A 120 -9.46 -8.92 -5.16
N VAL A 121 -9.90 -9.05 -6.42
CA VAL A 121 -11.14 -8.43 -6.91
C VAL A 121 -12.38 -9.02 -6.24
N GLU A 122 -12.42 -10.33 -6.09
CA GLU A 122 -13.54 -11.00 -5.40
C GLU A 122 -13.66 -10.53 -3.94
N LEU A 123 -12.53 -10.35 -3.26
CA LEU A 123 -12.50 -9.81 -1.90
C LEU A 123 -13.11 -8.39 -1.85
N CYS A 124 -12.76 -7.52 -2.80
CA CYS A 124 -13.35 -6.18 -2.90
C CYS A 124 -14.85 -6.21 -3.22
N ARG A 125 -15.32 -7.17 -4.00
CA ARG A 125 -16.75 -7.36 -4.29
C ARG A 125 -17.53 -7.80 -3.06
N ARG A 126 -16.96 -8.69 -2.25
CA ARG A 126 -17.57 -9.18 -1.00
C ARG A 126 -17.54 -8.14 0.12
N VAL A 127 -16.61 -7.20 0.07
CA VAL A 127 -16.45 -6.14 1.07
C VAL A 127 -16.63 -4.77 0.42
N PRO A 128 -17.87 -4.28 0.29
CA PRO A 128 -18.13 -2.93 -0.21
C PRO A 128 -17.36 -1.88 0.59
N GLY A 129 -16.75 -0.92 -0.12
CA GLY A 129 -15.90 0.11 0.48
C GLY A 129 -14.41 -0.25 0.57
N LEU A 130 -14.05 -1.54 0.47
CA LEU A 130 -12.66 -1.97 0.44
C LEU A 130 -11.98 -1.56 -0.87
N GLY A 131 -10.75 -1.05 -0.77
CA GLY A 131 -9.88 -0.79 -1.90
C GLY A 131 -8.67 -1.72 -1.95
N LEU A 132 -7.90 -1.59 -3.04
CA LEU A 132 -6.59 -2.22 -3.20
C LEU A 132 -5.49 -1.17 -3.19
N THR A 133 -4.39 -1.48 -2.53
CA THR A 133 -3.09 -0.83 -2.73
C THR A 133 -2.31 -1.71 -3.69
N LEU A 134 -2.18 -1.26 -4.92
CA LEU A 134 -1.50 -2.01 -5.97
C LEU A 134 0.00 -1.92 -5.78
N ASP A 135 0.64 -3.06 -5.64
CA ASP A 135 2.07 -3.27 -5.88
C ASP A 135 2.20 -4.28 -7.02
N PRO A 136 2.45 -3.83 -8.26
CA PRO A 136 2.50 -4.72 -9.42
C PRO A 136 3.59 -5.79 -9.33
N THR A 137 4.65 -5.53 -8.57
CA THR A 137 5.76 -6.48 -8.35
C THR A 137 5.25 -7.84 -7.89
N HIS A 138 4.28 -7.84 -6.96
CA HIS A 138 3.73 -9.07 -6.43
C HIS A 138 2.89 -9.87 -7.45
N TYR A 139 2.33 -9.18 -8.46
CA TYR A 139 1.61 -9.84 -9.56
C TYR A 139 2.53 -10.30 -10.69
N LEU A 140 3.71 -9.71 -10.85
CA LEU A 140 4.70 -10.14 -11.84
C LEU A 140 5.42 -11.43 -11.43
N MET A 141 5.53 -11.68 -10.13
CA MET A 141 6.20 -12.87 -9.62
C MET A 141 5.34 -14.13 -9.73
N ALA A 142 6.00 -15.28 -9.89
CA ALA A 142 5.33 -16.58 -9.86
C ALA A 142 4.52 -16.76 -8.55
N PRO A 143 3.43 -17.54 -8.56
CA PRO A 143 2.93 -18.35 -9.67
C PRO A 143 1.98 -17.62 -10.63
N HIS A 144 1.64 -16.36 -10.38
CA HIS A 144 0.60 -15.63 -11.11
C HIS A 144 1.12 -14.62 -12.13
N GLY A 145 2.44 -14.58 -12.38
CA GLY A 145 3.10 -13.59 -13.22
C GLY A 145 2.65 -13.52 -14.69
N GLU A 146 1.94 -14.52 -15.17
CA GLU A 146 1.34 -14.53 -16.51
C GLU A 146 -0.11 -14.00 -16.53
N LEU A 147 -0.73 -13.79 -15.37
CA LEU A 147 -2.12 -13.35 -15.30
C LEU A 147 -2.22 -11.84 -15.45
N SER A 148 -3.18 -11.39 -16.24
CA SER A 148 -3.53 -9.97 -16.29
C SER A 148 -4.23 -9.56 -15.00
N PHE A 149 -3.80 -8.44 -14.44
CA PHE A 149 -4.46 -7.78 -13.30
C PHE A 149 -5.29 -6.56 -13.69
N ASP A 150 -5.60 -6.39 -14.98
CA ASP A 150 -6.33 -5.23 -15.49
C ASP A 150 -7.70 -5.06 -14.83
N HIS A 151 -8.36 -6.15 -14.46
CA HIS A 151 -9.66 -6.14 -13.78
C HIS A 151 -9.60 -5.66 -12.32
N ALA A 152 -8.40 -5.51 -11.73
CA ALA A 152 -8.22 -4.96 -10.39
C ALA A 152 -8.25 -3.41 -10.35
N TYR A 153 -7.94 -2.73 -11.47
CA TYR A 153 -7.82 -1.27 -11.51
C TYR A 153 -9.03 -0.50 -10.97
N PRO A 154 -10.30 -0.88 -11.18
CA PRO A 154 -11.44 -0.17 -10.60
C PRO A 154 -11.45 -0.10 -9.06
N TYR A 155 -10.75 -1.03 -8.41
CA TYR A 155 -10.67 -1.12 -6.95
C TYR A 155 -9.42 -0.44 -6.37
N ILE A 156 -8.48 0.04 -7.21
CA ILE A 156 -7.23 0.65 -6.74
C ILE A 156 -7.51 1.98 -6.06
N ARG A 157 -6.95 2.13 -4.86
CA ARG A 157 -7.02 3.36 -4.05
C ARG A 157 -5.66 3.94 -3.74
N HIS A 158 -4.61 3.14 -3.85
CA HIS A 158 -3.22 3.55 -3.73
C HIS A 158 -2.32 2.71 -4.62
N VAL A 159 -1.14 3.23 -4.99
CA VAL A 159 -0.20 2.54 -5.88
C VAL A 159 1.21 2.70 -5.34
N ARG A 160 1.94 1.61 -5.29
CA ARG A 160 3.37 1.54 -4.98
C ARG A 160 4.12 0.96 -6.15
N LEU A 161 5.20 1.60 -6.53
CA LEU A 161 5.96 1.24 -7.73
C LEU A 161 7.44 1.09 -7.41
N ARG A 162 7.99 -0.01 -7.86
CA ARG A 162 9.40 -0.29 -8.05
C ARG A 162 9.56 -1.07 -9.34
N ASP A 163 10.78 -1.18 -9.83
CA ASP A 163 11.03 -2.11 -10.92
C ASP A 163 11.41 -3.49 -10.37
N SER A 164 10.93 -4.53 -11.01
CA SER A 164 11.12 -5.91 -10.57
C SER A 164 11.14 -6.87 -11.77
N GLY A 165 11.82 -7.98 -11.61
CA GLY A 165 11.68 -9.13 -12.49
C GLY A 165 10.59 -10.08 -12.00
N ARG A 166 10.67 -11.34 -12.41
CA ARG A 166 9.65 -12.37 -12.16
C ARG A 166 10.00 -13.35 -11.05
N THR A 167 11.19 -13.24 -10.46
CA THR A 167 11.65 -14.13 -9.40
C THR A 167 11.81 -13.39 -8.06
N PRO A 168 11.78 -14.10 -6.93
CA PRO A 168 11.97 -13.48 -5.61
C PRO A 168 13.30 -12.72 -5.49
N GLU A 169 14.37 -13.20 -6.13
CA GLU A 169 15.69 -12.56 -6.13
C GLU A 169 15.67 -11.25 -6.94
N GLN A 170 14.71 -11.10 -7.85
CA GLN A 170 14.48 -9.93 -8.67
C GLN A 170 13.33 -9.07 -8.15
N PHE A 171 12.96 -9.22 -6.88
CA PHE A 171 11.87 -8.43 -6.27
C PHE A 171 12.07 -6.93 -6.43
N GLN A 172 13.32 -6.49 -6.46
CA GLN A 172 13.71 -5.11 -6.71
C GLN A 172 14.95 -5.09 -7.60
N VAL A 173 14.84 -4.47 -8.76
CA VAL A 173 15.94 -4.28 -9.69
C VAL A 173 16.12 -2.81 -10.05
N ARG A 174 17.19 -2.46 -10.77
CA ARG A 174 17.37 -1.09 -11.28
C ARG A 174 16.24 -0.73 -12.22
N VAL A 175 15.79 0.50 -12.14
CA VAL A 175 14.71 1.03 -12.99
C VAL A 175 15.07 0.88 -14.48
N GLY A 176 14.21 0.24 -15.24
CA GLY A 176 14.41 -0.09 -16.67
C GLY A 176 15.18 -1.39 -16.92
N GLN A 177 15.46 -2.17 -15.87
CA GLN A 177 16.06 -3.51 -15.99
C GLN A 177 15.09 -4.63 -15.58
N GLY A 178 13.91 -4.28 -15.13
CA GLY A 178 12.84 -5.21 -14.80
C GLY A 178 11.83 -5.38 -15.92
N GLU A 179 10.71 -5.95 -15.55
CA GLU A 179 9.63 -6.33 -16.46
C GLU A 179 8.35 -5.51 -16.23
N LEU A 180 8.38 -4.50 -15.35
CA LEU A 180 7.21 -3.68 -15.10
C LEU A 180 6.96 -2.70 -16.25
N GLU A 181 5.85 -2.89 -16.94
CA GLU A 181 5.40 -2.02 -18.02
C GLU A 181 4.72 -0.76 -17.46
N TYR A 182 5.51 0.23 -17.04
CA TYR A 182 4.99 1.49 -16.44
C TYR A 182 3.95 2.18 -17.32
N GLY A 183 4.18 2.26 -18.63
CA GLY A 183 3.22 2.87 -19.57
C GLY A 183 1.86 2.18 -19.56
N ARG A 184 1.83 0.84 -19.44
CA ARG A 184 0.59 0.08 -19.30
C ARG A 184 -0.11 0.39 -17.97
N VAL A 185 0.64 0.39 -16.86
CA VAL A 185 0.09 0.74 -15.55
C VAL A 185 -0.54 2.13 -15.58
N MET A 186 0.16 3.13 -16.14
CA MET A 186 -0.34 4.50 -16.25
C MET A 186 -1.59 4.59 -17.12
N THR A 187 -1.62 3.91 -18.26
CA THR A 187 -2.78 3.86 -19.16
C THR A 187 -4.00 3.27 -18.45
N GLN A 188 -3.83 2.21 -17.68
CA GLN A 188 -4.94 1.58 -16.95
C GLN A 188 -5.44 2.48 -15.80
N LEU A 189 -4.53 3.15 -15.07
CA LEU A 189 -4.90 4.11 -14.04
C LEU A 189 -5.69 5.30 -14.62
N GLU A 190 -5.30 5.79 -15.79
CA GLU A 190 -6.01 6.86 -16.50
C GLU A 190 -7.44 6.41 -16.89
N ARG A 191 -7.61 5.19 -17.43
CA ARG A 191 -8.91 4.63 -17.79
C ARG A 191 -9.91 4.61 -16.62
N VAL A 192 -9.42 4.36 -15.41
CA VAL A 192 -10.26 4.38 -14.20
C VAL A 192 -10.29 5.74 -13.51
N ARG A 193 -9.71 6.76 -14.14
CA ARG A 193 -9.62 8.13 -13.63
C ARG A 193 -8.98 8.21 -12.24
N TYR A 194 -7.92 7.44 -12.03
CA TYR A 194 -7.15 7.50 -10.80
C TYR A 194 -6.46 8.86 -10.65
N LYS A 195 -6.66 9.54 -9.52
CA LYS A 195 -6.14 10.89 -9.25
C LYS A 195 -5.40 10.99 -7.91
N ARG A 196 -4.96 9.86 -7.35
CA ARG A 196 -4.22 9.83 -6.09
C ARG A 196 -2.72 9.71 -6.35
N ALA A 197 -1.96 9.68 -5.26
CA ALA A 197 -0.52 9.59 -5.33
C ALA A 197 -0.05 8.24 -5.89
N LEU A 198 1.06 8.29 -6.61
CA LEU A 198 1.89 7.14 -6.95
C LEU A 198 3.12 7.20 -6.05
N THR A 199 3.39 6.13 -5.34
CA THR A 199 4.53 6.05 -4.42
C THR A 199 5.67 5.29 -5.06
N VAL A 200 6.86 5.88 -5.09
CA VAL A 200 8.11 5.19 -5.39
C VAL A 200 8.51 4.41 -4.15
N ASP A 201 8.44 3.08 -4.22
CA ASP A 201 8.72 2.17 -3.10
C ASP A 201 9.98 1.33 -3.37
N ILE A 202 11.12 2.00 -3.56
CA ILE A 202 12.43 1.35 -3.65
C ILE A 202 13.04 1.33 -2.27
N ARG A 203 13.32 0.13 -1.76
CA ARG A 203 13.75 -0.09 -0.37
C ARG A 203 15.27 -0.17 -0.29
N ASP A 204 15.83 0.47 0.73
CA ASP A 204 17.22 0.30 1.12
C ASP A 204 17.31 -0.90 2.07
N VAL A 205 17.61 -2.04 1.51
CA VAL A 205 17.73 -3.31 2.24
C VAL A 205 19.19 -3.72 2.32
N PRO A 206 19.60 -4.50 3.35
CA PRO A 206 20.93 -5.09 3.38
C PRO A 206 21.22 -5.82 2.08
N ASP A 207 22.45 -5.71 1.58
CA ASP A 207 22.92 -6.35 0.34
C ASP A 207 22.19 -5.89 -0.94
N ASN A 208 21.57 -4.74 -0.92
CA ASN A 208 20.95 -4.16 -2.12
C ASN A 208 22.02 -4.00 -3.22
N PRO A 209 21.81 -4.60 -4.44
CA PRO A 209 22.84 -4.64 -5.48
C PRO A 209 23.10 -3.28 -6.16
N PHE A 210 22.41 -2.22 -5.74
CA PHE A 210 22.55 -0.89 -6.31
C PHE A 210 22.26 0.22 -5.28
N PRO A 211 22.80 1.42 -5.45
CA PRO A 211 22.47 2.56 -4.61
C PRO A 211 21.01 3.00 -4.86
N VAL A 212 20.24 3.15 -3.79
CA VAL A 212 18.79 3.40 -3.84
C VAL A 212 18.46 4.80 -4.36
N GLU A 213 19.16 5.84 -3.89
CA GLU A 213 18.81 7.23 -4.21
C GLU A 213 18.79 7.54 -5.72
N PRO A 214 19.76 7.11 -6.53
CA PRO A 214 19.71 7.30 -7.98
C PRO A 214 18.50 6.63 -8.65
N GLU A 215 18.15 5.43 -8.21
CA GLU A 215 17.02 4.69 -8.79
C GLU A 215 15.68 5.29 -8.37
N VAL A 216 15.54 5.76 -7.13
CA VAL A 216 14.37 6.54 -6.68
C VAL A 216 14.18 7.80 -7.53
N ARG A 217 15.27 8.52 -7.82
CA ARG A 217 15.25 9.70 -8.69
C ARG A 217 14.86 9.35 -10.12
N LYS A 218 15.44 8.29 -10.65
CA LYS A 218 15.15 7.80 -12.01
C LYS A 218 13.69 7.40 -12.17
N LEU A 219 13.14 6.63 -11.22
CA LEU A 219 11.73 6.23 -11.26
C LEU A 219 10.80 7.44 -11.15
N LYS A 220 11.12 8.40 -10.28
CA LYS A 220 10.34 9.64 -10.19
C LYS A 220 10.27 10.37 -11.54
N TYR A 221 11.42 10.59 -12.20
CA TYR A 221 11.44 11.26 -13.49
C TYR A 221 10.71 10.48 -14.59
N LEU A 222 10.81 9.14 -14.57
CA LEU A 222 10.06 8.32 -15.49
C LEU A 222 8.55 8.49 -15.29
N LEU A 223 8.07 8.42 -14.05
CA LEU A 223 6.65 8.58 -13.74
C LEU A 223 6.16 10.00 -14.08
N ASP A 224 6.93 11.04 -13.75
CA ASP A 224 6.59 12.43 -14.10
C ASP A 224 6.47 12.62 -15.63
N SER A 225 7.16 11.83 -16.44
CA SER A 225 7.08 11.90 -17.91
C SER A 225 5.89 11.15 -18.51
N LEU A 226 5.21 10.34 -17.72
CA LEU A 226 4.06 9.51 -18.14
C LEU A 226 2.70 10.11 -17.70
N ILE A 227 2.71 11.20 -16.92
CA ILE A 227 1.51 11.89 -16.39
C ILE A 227 1.19 13.16 -17.25
#